data_ccbb5af9e6811e2c4be0cc107d0fe184
#
_entry.id   ccbb5af9e6811e2c4be0cc107d0fe184
#
_cell.length_a   1.000
_cell.length_b   1.000
_cell.length_c   1.000
_cell.angle_alpha   90.00
_cell.angle_beta   90.00
_cell.angle_gamma   90.00
#
_symmetry.space_group_name_H-M   'P 1'
#
loop_
_entity.id
_entity.type
_entity.pdbx_description
1 polymer ?
#
loop_
_entity_poly.entity_id
_entity_poly.type
_entity_poly.pdbx_seq_one_letter_code
_entity_poly.pdbx_strand_id
1 'polypeptide(L)'
;MDEYAYIPGATTVGAVFEGGAILASEKRVVYRNYILSRNAKKVFKINERIGMACAGLISDMQSLLGELKSKVYLFELETRRQISVKSTARLLSNMLFEERGRFATEILIGGVDASGAKLYIIDRFGSVTQDNYAAVGSGAQIAIGVLEEGYKMDMDINCLLYTSDAADE
;
A
#
# COMPACT_ATOMS: atom_id res chain seq x y z
N MET A 1 6.99 16.07 -24.20
CA MET A 1 7.65 16.68 -23.03
C MET A 1 7.09 15.99 -21.81
N ASP A 2 7.94 15.27 -21.07
CA ASP A 2 7.56 14.31 -20.05
C ASP A 2 6.98 14.98 -18.81
N GLU A 3 5.69 15.25 -18.80
CA GLU A 3 4.93 15.77 -17.66
C GLU A 3 4.74 14.71 -16.54
N TYR A 4 5.19 13.49 -16.81
CA TYR A 4 5.10 12.34 -15.88
C TYR A 4 6.40 12.04 -15.12
N ALA A 5 7.42 12.91 -15.22
CA ALA A 5 8.75 12.62 -14.68
C ALA A 5 8.90 12.85 -13.16
N TYR A 6 7.84 13.26 -12.45
CA TYR A 6 7.95 13.53 -11.02
C TYR A 6 6.92 12.77 -10.19
N ILE A 7 7.24 11.53 -9.88
CA ILE A 7 6.58 10.81 -8.77
C ILE A 7 7.29 11.27 -7.49
N PRO A 8 6.59 11.91 -6.54
CA PRO A 8 7.20 12.31 -5.28
C PRO A 8 7.84 11.11 -4.62
N GLY A 9 9.09 11.26 -4.16
CA GLY A 9 9.81 10.19 -3.47
C GLY A 9 9.04 9.70 -2.25
N ALA A 10 8.87 8.41 -2.16
CA ALA A 10 8.30 7.72 -1.01
C ALA A 10 8.91 6.33 -0.93
N THR A 11 9.01 5.81 0.29
CA THR A 11 9.25 4.39 0.52
C THR A 11 8.05 3.85 1.29
N THR A 12 7.42 2.83 0.75
CA THR A 12 6.29 2.16 1.39
C THR A 12 6.54 0.67 1.34
N VAL A 13 6.44 0.02 2.47
CA VAL A 13 6.68 -1.42 2.62
C VAL A 13 5.45 -2.14 3.18
N GLY A 14 5.33 -3.39 2.83
CA GLY A 14 4.32 -4.29 3.39
C GLY A 14 4.88 -5.68 3.56
N ALA A 15 4.45 -6.38 4.60
CA ALA A 15 4.81 -7.77 4.82
C ALA A 15 3.68 -8.53 5.50
N VAL A 16 3.58 -9.82 5.22
CA VAL A 16 2.64 -10.76 5.84
C VAL A 16 3.40 -11.56 6.90
N PHE A 17 2.75 -11.85 8.01
CA PHE A 17 3.25 -12.74 9.06
C PHE A 17 2.12 -13.65 9.54
N GLU A 18 2.41 -14.62 10.38
CA GLU A 18 1.42 -15.63 10.82
C GLU A 18 0.16 -15.01 11.45
N GLY A 19 0.30 -13.86 12.13
CA GLY A 19 -0.81 -13.15 12.79
C GLY A 19 -1.47 -12.07 11.96
N GLY A 20 -0.96 -11.69 10.79
CA GLY A 20 -1.51 -10.56 10.05
C GLY A 20 -0.65 -10.00 8.93
N ALA A 21 -0.87 -8.73 8.62
CA ALA A 21 -0.08 -7.97 7.67
C ALA A 21 0.34 -6.63 8.27
N ILE A 22 1.57 -6.23 8.03
CA ILE A 22 2.10 -4.91 8.36
C ILE A 22 2.19 -4.07 7.11
N LEU A 23 1.86 -2.80 7.24
CA LEU A 23 2.06 -1.76 6.24
C LEU A 23 2.77 -0.59 6.91
N ALA A 24 3.90 -0.17 6.38
CA ALA A 24 4.66 0.98 6.84
C ALA A 24 4.99 1.91 5.68
N SER A 25 5.14 3.20 5.96
CA SER A 25 5.54 4.18 4.96
C SER A 25 6.22 5.36 5.63
N GLU A 26 7.22 5.91 4.99
CA GLU A 26 7.81 7.17 5.41
C GLU A 26 6.76 8.31 5.37
N LYS A 27 6.90 9.26 6.28
CA LYS A 27 5.98 10.41 6.40
C LYS A 27 6.42 11.64 5.61
N ARG A 28 7.59 11.60 4.99
CA ARG A 28 8.16 12.73 4.27
C ARG A 28 7.48 12.94 2.93
N VAL A 29 7.17 14.18 2.62
CA VAL A 29 6.73 14.62 1.29
C VAL A 29 7.79 15.55 0.76
N VAL A 30 8.38 15.18 -0.36
CA VAL A 30 9.38 15.98 -1.05
C VAL A 30 8.77 16.52 -2.33
N TYR A 31 8.98 17.80 -2.59
CA TYR A 31 8.64 18.43 -3.86
C TYR A 31 9.91 18.98 -4.49
N ARG A 32 10.32 18.40 -5.61
CA ARG A 32 11.63 18.65 -6.22
C ARG A 32 12.76 18.45 -5.19
N ASN A 33 13.42 19.53 -4.76
CA ASN A 33 14.60 19.49 -3.91
C ASN A 33 14.32 19.97 -2.47
N TYR A 34 13.07 20.15 -2.07
CA TYR A 34 12.73 20.57 -0.72
C TYR A 34 11.65 19.71 -0.06
N ILE A 35 11.71 19.62 1.26
CA ILE A 35 10.73 18.89 2.06
C ILE A 35 9.51 19.77 2.25
N LEU A 36 8.38 19.37 1.65
CA LEU A 36 7.09 20.05 1.80
C LEU A 36 6.43 19.72 3.14
N SER A 37 6.52 18.47 3.59
CA SER A 37 5.96 18.02 4.87
C SER A 37 6.79 16.85 5.43
N ARG A 38 6.81 16.74 6.76
CA ARG A 38 7.44 15.62 7.49
C ARG A 38 6.42 14.71 8.18
N ASN A 39 5.12 14.99 8.02
CA ASN A 39 4.03 14.31 8.72
C ASN A 39 2.86 13.94 7.80
N ALA A 40 3.15 13.62 6.53
CA ALA A 40 2.10 13.15 5.63
C ALA A 40 1.67 11.72 5.99
N LYS A 41 0.38 11.51 6.00
CA LYS A 41 -0.18 10.18 6.18
C LYS A 41 -0.24 9.46 4.83
N LYS A 42 0.41 8.32 4.73
CA LYS A 42 0.44 7.46 3.53
C LYS A 42 -0.05 6.04 3.79
N VAL A 43 -0.30 5.70 5.07
CA VAL A 43 -0.93 4.44 5.47
C VAL A 43 -2.32 4.74 6.00
N PHE A 44 -3.31 4.02 5.49
CA PHE A 44 -4.73 4.28 5.73
C PHE A 44 -5.47 2.99 6.06
N LYS A 45 -6.40 3.08 6.98
CA LYS A 45 -7.34 2.02 7.26
C LYS A 45 -8.51 2.09 6.26
N ILE A 46 -8.80 0.99 5.57
CA ILE A 46 -9.97 0.85 4.70
C ILE A 46 -11.17 0.41 5.54
N ASN A 47 -11.03 -0.71 6.23
CA ASN A 47 -11.97 -1.21 7.25
C ASN A 47 -11.19 -1.77 8.44
N GLU A 48 -11.83 -2.51 9.36
CA GLU A 48 -11.21 -3.04 10.58
C GLU A 48 -10.06 -4.03 10.32
N ARG A 49 -10.01 -4.64 9.16
CA ARG A 49 -9.11 -5.74 8.83
C ARG A 49 -8.19 -5.48 7.64
N ILE A 50 -8.44 -4.41 6.88
CA ILE A 50 -7.75 -4.11 5.63
C ILE A 50 -7.19 -2.71 5.68
N GLY A 51 -5.89 -2.60 5.39
CA GLY A 51 -5.17 -1.35 5.22
C GLY A 51 -4.72 -1.12 3.79
N MET A 52 -4.43 0.14 3.48
CA MET A 52 -3.85 0.60 2.24
C MET A 52 -2.63 1.45 2.57
N ALA A 53 -1.52 1.21 1.90
CA ALA A 53 -0.34 2.06 1.97
C ALA A 53 0.08 2.47 0.56
N CYS A 54 0.54 3.70 0.39
CA CYS A 54 0.72 4.29 -0.94
C CYS A 54 2.07 5.01 -1.07
N ALA A 55 2.61 4.97 -2.29
CA ALA A 55 3.70 5.83 -2.74
C ALA A 55 3.24 6.60 -3.98
N GLY A 56 3.54 7.91 -4.07
CA GLY A 56 3.16 8.76 -5.19
C GLY A 56 2.49 10.08 -4.77
N LEU A 57 1.58 10.61 -5.58
CA LEU A 57 0.88 11.86 -5.31
C LEU A 57 -0.16 11.71 -4.21
N ILE A 58 -0.11 12.58 -3.20
CA ILE A 58 -1.02 12.55 -2.04
C ILE A 58 -2.46 12.81 -2.45
N SER A 59 -2.69 13.72 -3.39
CA SER A 59 -4.03 14.00 -3.93
C SER A 59 -4.69 12.76 -4.51
N ASP A 60 -3.91 11.97 -5.27
CA ASP A 60 -4.36 10.75 -5.90
C ASP A 60 -4.69 9.68 -4.84
N MET A 61 -3.79 9.52 -3.86
CA MET A 61 -4.01 8.62 -2.73
C MET A 61 -5.31 8.94 -1.98
N GLN A 62 -5.56 10.22 -1.70
CA GLN A 62 -6.76 10.66 -0.98
C GLN A 62 -8.04 10.43 -1.79
N SER A 63 -8.01 10.71 -3.08
CA SER A 63 -9.13 10.49 -3.99
C SER A 63 -9.48 9.00 -4.08
N LEU A 64 -8.48 8.16 -4.38
CA LEU A 64 -8.64 6.71 -4.47
C LEU A 64 -9.11 6.09 -3.16
N LEU A 65 -8.54 6.53 -2.01
CA LEU A 65 -8.94 6.06 -0.70
C LEU A 65 -10.42 6.37 -0.41
N GLY A 66 -10.86 7.60 -0.69
CA GLY A 66 -12.23 8.01 -0.46
C GLY A 66 -13.22 7.17 -1.26
N GLU A 67 -12.96 6.98 -2.55
CA GLU A 67 -13.79 6.18 -3.43
C GLU A 67 -13.77 4.68 -3.04
N LEU A 68 -12.58 4.12 -2.79
CA LEU A 68 -12.43 2.73 -2.38
C LEU A 68 -13.18 2.43 -1.08
N LYS A 69 -13.04 3.30 -0.06
CA LYS A 69 -13.79 3.15 1.20
C LYS A 69 -15.30 3.17 1.00
N SER A 70 -15.79 4.07 0.16
CA SER A 70 -17.23 4.17 -0.13
C SER A 70 -17.74 2.89 -0.80
N LYS A 71 -17.00 2.37 -1.78
CA LYS A 71 -17.35 1.12 -2.47
C LYS A 71 -17.29 -0.10 -1.54
N VAL A 72 -16.27 -0.19 -0.69
CA VAL A 72 -16.14 -1.27 0.31
C VAL A 72 -17.28 -1.20 1.31
N TYR A 73 -17.56 -0.02 1.87
CA TYR A 73 -18.64 0.17 2.81
C TYR A 73 -20.01 -0.21 2.21
N LEU A 74 -20.28 0.23 0.98
CA LEU A 74 -21.53 -0.10 0.28
C LEU A 74 -21.66 -1.61 0.06
N PHE A 75 -20.60 -2.28 -0.39
CA PHE A 75 -20.56 -3.74 -0.53
C PHE A 75 -20.88 -4.45 0.78
N GLU A 76 -20.24 -4.06 1.89
CA GLU A 76 -20.45 -4.69 3.19
C GLU A 76 -21.86 -4.43 3.73
N LEU A 77 -22.42 -3.24 3.47
CA LEU A 77 -23.78 -2.89 3.85
C LEU A 77 -24.82 -3.73 3.09
N GLU A 78 -24.68 -3.84 1.77
CA GLU A 78 -25.61 -4.55 0.90
C GLU A 78 -25.55 -6.07 1.11
N THR A 79 -24.35 -6.61 1.20
CA THR A 79 -24.17 -8.06 1.30
C THR A 79 -24.21 -8.60 2.74
N ARG A 80 -24.07 -7.71 3.75
CA ARG A 80 -23.86 -8.05 5.17
C ARG A 80 -22.68 -9.00 5.38
N ARG A 81 -21.66 -8.92 4.52
CA ARG A 81 -20.44 -9.73 4.56
C ARG A 81 -19.25 -8.82 4.48
N GLN A 82 -18.20 -9.17 5.22
CA GLN A 82 -16.92 -8.49 5.11
C GLN A 82 -16.29 -8.78 3.75
N ILE A 83 -15.76 -7.76 3.11
CA ILE A 83 -15.03 -7.89 1.85
C ILE A 83 -13.67 -8.58 2.11
N SER A 84 -13.23 -9.44 1.20
CA SER A 84 -11.92 -10.06 1.29
C SER A 84 -10.80 -9.10 0.89
N VAL A 85 -9.57 -9.35 1.36
CA VAL A 85 -8.39 -8.57 0.95
C VAL A 85 -8.20 -8.62 -0.57
N LYS A 86 -8.38 -9.81 -1.17
CA LYS A 86 -8.32 -10.01 -2.62
C LYS A 86 -9.37 -9.19 -3.38
N SER A 87 -10.62 -9.18 -2.88
CA SER A 87 -11.69 -8.43 -3.53
C SER A 87 -11.47 -6.92 -3.44
N THR A 88 -10.94 -6.44 -2.31
CA THR A 88 -10.55 -5.03 -2.13
C THR A 88 -9.44 -4.64 -3.10
N ALA A 89 -8.40 -5.46 -3.23
CA ALA A 89 -7.32 -5.24 -4.18
C ALA A 89 -7.83 -5.23 -5.64
N ARG A 90 -8.73 -6.14 -5.99
CA ARG A 90 -9.31 -6.18 -7.33
C ARG A 90 -10.22 -4.98 -7.61
N LEU A 91 -10.98 -4.53 -6.62
CA LEU A 91 -11.81 -3.35 -6.74
C LEU A 91 -10.97 -2.10 -7.04
N LEU A 92 -9.88 -1.90 -6.29
CA LEU A 92 -8.94 -0.81 -6.55
C LEU A 92 -8.26 -0.95 -7.93
N SER A 93 -7.87 -2.16 -8.31
CA SER A 93 -7.31 -2.47 -9.62
C SER A 93 -8.23 -2.02 -10.75
N ASN A 94 -9.52 -2.32 -10.65
CA ASN A 94 -10.50 -1.92 -11.66
C ASN A 94 -10.63 -0.39 -11.74
N MET A 95 -10.66 0.30 -10.59
CA MET A 95 -10.70 1.78 -10.55
C MET A 95 -9.48 2.39 -11.27
N LEU A 96 -8.28 1.87 -11.01
CA LEU A 96 -7.05 2.34 -11.66
C LEU A 96 -7.03 2.00 -13.16
N PHE A 97 -7.56 0.85 -13.54
CA PHE A 97 -7.63 0.42 -14.93
C PHE A 97 -8.61 1.27 -15.76
N GLU A 98 -9.76 1.64 -15.20
CA GLU A 98 -10.74 2.52 -15.86
C GLU A 98 -10.15 3.91 -16.11
N GLU A 99 -9.34 4.41 -15.18
CA GLU A 99 -8.71 5.75 -15.21
C GLU A 99 -7.23 5.70 -15.65
N ARG A 100 -6.90 4.86 -16.62
CA ARG A 100 -5.53 4.58 -17.08
C ARG A 100 -4.65 5.82 -17.19
N GLY A 101 -3.55 5.82 -16.41
CA GLY A 101 -2.53 6.87 -16.47
C GLY A 101 -2.93 8.18 -15.80
N ARG A 102 -4.13 8.32 -15.25
CA ARG A 102 -4.57 9.50 -14.51
C ARG A 102 -3.88 9.59 -13.15
N PHE A 103 -3.71 8.47 -12.47
CA PHE A 103 -3.13 8.42 -11.14
C PHE A 103 -1.64 8.09 -11.17
N ALA A 104 -0.85 8.86 -10.44
CA ALA A 104 0.58 8.64 -10.25
C ALA A 104 0.83 8.07 -8.85
N THR A 105 0.44 6.80 -8.65
CA THR A 105 0.56 6.11 -7.35
C THR A 105 0.81 4.62 -7.52
N GLU A 106 1.58 4.07 -6.60
CA GLU A 106 1.77 2.64 -6.39
C GLU A 106 1.19 2.30 -5.02
N ILE A 107 0.47 1.19 -4.89
CA ILE A 107 -0.35 0.92 -3.73
C ILE A 107 -0.11 -0.50 -3.22
N LEU A 108 -0.01 -0.63 -1.90
CA LEU A 108 -0.07 -1.89 -1.19
C LEU A 108 -1.43 -2.02 -0.48
N ILE A 109 -2.10 -3.14 -0.66
CA ILE A 109 -3.28 -3.54 0.10
C ILE A 109 -2.91 -4.74 0.96
N GLY A 110 -2.94 -4.56 2.27
CA GLY A 110 -2.64 -5.63 3.22
C GLY A 110 -3.76 -5.82 4.24
N GLY A 111 -3.91 -7.03 4.71
CA GLY A 111 -4.92 -7.30 5.72
C GLY A 111 -5.16 -8.78 5.95
N VAL A 112 -6.20 -9.08 6.73
CA VAL A 112 -6.59 -10.44 7.12
C VAL A 112 -8.05 -10.68 6.78
N ASP A 113 -8.33 -11.80 6.13
CA ASP A 113 -9.69 -12.29 5.90
C ASP A 113 -9.83 -13.76 6.30
N ALA A 114 -10.95 -14.40 5.98
CA ALA A 114 -11.21 -15.80 6.32
C ALA A 114 -10.19 -16.78 5.70
N SER A 115 -9.43 -16.35 4.69
CA SER A 115 -8.38 -17.14 4.04
C SER A 115 -6.97 -16.85 4.55
N GLY A 116 -6.84 -16.03 5.62
CA GLY A 116 -5.59 -15.66 6.26
C GLY A 116 -5.10 -14.26 5.87
N ALA A 117 -3.87 -13.96 6.26
CA ALA A 117 -3.21 -12.71 5.96
C ALA A 117 -2.75 -12.67 4.50
N LYS A 118 -2.88 -11.51 3.86
CA LYS A 118 -2.50 -11.29 2.46
C LYS A 118 -1.99 -9.89 2.22
N LEU A 119 -1.08 -9.79 1.25
CA LEU A 119 -0.55 -8.55 0.72
C LEU A 119 -0.70 -8.55 -0.80
N TYR A 120 -1.19 -7.46 -1.34
CA TYR A 120 -1.29 -7.21 -2.78
C TYR A 120 -0.57 -5.93 -3.15
N ILE A 121 0.16 -5.99 -4.25
CA ILE A 121 0.83 -4.87 -4.89
C ILE A 121 -0.02 -4.46 -6.09
N ILE A 122 -0.31 -3.16 -6.23
CA ILE A 122 -1.12 -2.63 -7.32
C ILE A 122 -0.38 -1.46 -7.94
N ASP A 123 -0.08 -1.57 -9.23
CA ASP A 123 0.56 -0.49 -9.97
C ASP A 123 -0.46 0.54 -10.47
N ARG A 124 0.05 1.65 -10.99
CA ARG A 124 -0.78 2.76 -11.52
C ARG A 124 -1.66 2.38 -12.71
N PHE A 125 -1.44 1.24 -13.34
CA PHE A 125 -2.23 0.74 -14.47
C PHE A 125 -3.27 -0.29 -14.05
N GLY A 126 -3.31 -0.64 -12.76
CA GLY A 126 -4.24 -1.60 -12.20
C GLY A 126 -3.76 -3.05 -12.26
N SER A 127 -2.46 -3.33 -12.53
CA SER A 127 -1.94 -4.70 -12.35
C SER A 127 -1.96 -5.08 -10.88
N VAL A 128 -2.31 -6.33 -10.58
CA VAL A 128 -2.38 -6.86 -9.21
C VAL A 128 -1.48 -8.05 -9.08
N THR A 129 -0.53 -7.98 -8.16
CA THR A 129 0.34 -9.10 -7.78
C THR A 129 0.17 -9.40 -6.30
N GLN A 130 0.19 -10.66 -5.90
CA GLN A 130 0.20 -11.08 -4.50
C GLN A 130 1.59 -11.53 -4.12
N ASP A 131 2.09 -11.09 -2.95
CA ASP A 131 3.36 -11.54 -2.40
C ASP A 131 3.30 -11.59 -0.87
N ASN A 132 4.34 -12.12 -0.24
CA ASN A 132 4.49 -12.17 1.21
C ASN A 132 5.10 -10.88 1.77
N TYR A 133 5.95 -10.21 1.01
CA TYR A 133 6.47 -8.90 1.30
C TYR A 133 6.64 -8.09 0.01
N ALA A 134 6.60 -6.79 0.13
CA ALA A 134 6.75 -5.89 -1.01
C ALA A 134 7.19 -4.50 -0.55
N ALA A 135 7.82 -3.79 -1.47
CA ALA A 135 8.08 -2.36 -1.32
C ALA A 135 7.70 -1.63 -2.62
N VAL A 136 7.22 -0.40 -2.47
CA VAL A 136 6.86 0.48 -3.59
C VAL A 136 7.40 1.89 -3.35
N GLY A 137 7.53 2.65 -4.43
CA GLY A 137 8.09 4.01 -4.40
C GLY A 137 9.57 4.08 -4.71
N SER A 138 10.16 5.27 -4.58
CA SER A 138 11.55 5.55 -5.00
C SER A 138 12.61 4.80 -4.20
N GLY A 139 12.33 4.46 -2.94
CA GLY A 139 13.23 3.67 -2.08
C GLY A 139 12.99 2.15 -2.12
N ALA A 140 12.07 1.67 -2.95
CA ALA A 140 11.68 0.26 -2.99
C ALA A 140 12.84 -0.71 -3.20
N GLN A 141 13.82 -0.37 -4.05
CA GLN A 141 14.95 -1.24 -4.32
C GLN A 141 15.83 -1.50 -3.09
N ILE A 142 16.04 -0.48 -2.27
CA ILE A 142 16.80 -0.62 -1.01
C ILE A 142 15.96 -1.41 -0.01
N ALA A 143 14.69 -1.05 0.15
CA ALA A 143 13.78 -1.70 1.08
C ALA A 143 13.59 -3.19 0.78
N ILE A 144 13.47 -3.58 -0.48
CA ILE A 144 13.40 -4.99 -0.89
C ILE A 144 14.66 -5.76 -0.49
N GLY A 145 15.84 -5.18 -0.68
CA GLY A 145 17.10 -5.84 -0.26
C GLY A 145 17.13 -6.14 1.24
N VAL A 146 16.68 -5.21 2.07
CA VAL A 146 16.58 -5.41 3.53
C VAL A 146 15.53 -6.48 3.86
N LEU A 147 14.37 -6.46 3.20
CA LEU A 147 13.32 -7.44 3.41
C LEU A 147 13.75 -8.85 2.97
N GLU A 148 14.44 -8.99 1.83
CA GLU A 148 14.97 -10.29 1.36
C GLU A 148 15.97 -10.91 2.34
N GLU A 149 16.78 -10.11 3.00
CA GLU A 149 17.76 -10.59 3.97
C GLU A 149 17.11 -10.89 5.33
N GLY A 150 16.16 -10.07 5.77
CA GLY A 150 15.62 -10.08 7.13
C GLY A 150 14.26 -10.77 7.29
N TYR A 151 13.44 -10.87 6.25
CA TYR A 151 12.08 -11.36 6.36
C TYR A 151 11.99 -12.88 6.52
N LYS A 152 11.13 -13.31 7.47
CA LYS A 152 10.69 -14.69 7.61
C LYS A 152 9.20 -14.71 7.95
N MET A 153 8.47 -15.69 7.46
CA MET A 153 7.01 -15.81 7.66
C MET A 153 6.62 -16.04 9.13
N ASP A 154 7.46 -16.69 9.89
CA ASP A 154 7.26 -17.02 11.32
C ASP A 154 7.73 -15.93 12.28
N MET A 155 8.07 -14.74 11.78
CA MET A 155 8.43 -13.60 12.62
C MET A 155 7.26 -13.14 13.48
N ASP A 156 7.56 -12.73 14.72
CA ASP A 156 6.59 -11.98 15.51
C ASP A 156 6.47 -10.53 15.01
N ILE A 157 5.41 -9.86 15.46
CA ILE A 157 5.10 -8.49 15.02
C ILE A 157 6.22 -7.49 15.36
N ASN A 158 6.96 -7.68 16.45
CA ASN A 158 8.01 -6.77 16.87
C ASN A 158 9.25 -6.92 15.98
N CYS A 159 9.63 -8.16 15.64
CA CYS A 159 10.71 -8.45 14.71
C CYS A 159 10.40 -7.88 13.32
N LEU A 160 9.16 -8.02 12.86
CA LEU A 160 8.74 -7.52 11.57
C LEU A 160 8.67 -5.99 11.51
N LEU A 161 8.24 -5.33 12.59
CA LEU A 161 8.27 -3.87 12.72
C LEU A 161 9.71 -3.35 12.64
N TYR A 162 10.64 -3.97 13.37
CA TYR A 162 12.06 -3.60 13.34
C TYR A 162 12.65 -3.74 11.92
N THR A 163 12.35 -4.82 11.22
CA THR A 163 12.79 -5.03 9.83
C THR A 163 12.19 -3.98 8.89
N SER A 164 10.93 -3.63 9.08
CA SER A 164 10.24 -2.62 8.27
C SER A 164 10.79 -1.21 8.53
N ASP A 165 11.10 -0.86 9.78
CA ASP A 165 11.72 0.42 10.14
C ASP A 165 13.12 0.53 9.54
N ALA A 166 13.93 -0.53 9.59
CA ALA A 166 15.25 -0.57 8.97
C ALA A 166 15.21 -0.43 7.44
N ALA A 167 14.12 -0.86 6.79
CA ALA A 167 13.92 -0.69 5.36
C ALA A 167 13.46 0.73 4.98
N ASP A 168 12.92 1.50 5.94
CA ASP A 168 12.39 2.86 5.72
C ASP A 168 13.45 3.97 5.98
N GLU A 169 14.60 3.65 6.58
CA GLU A 169 15.75 4.54 6.77
C GLU A 169 16.66 4.61 5.53
#